data_19f4c0edd16da7f51e5ae07539ab93bf
#
_entry.id   19f4c0edd16da7f51e5ae07539ab93bf
#
_cell.length_a   1.000
_cell.length_b   1.000
_cell.length_c   1.000
_cell.angle_alpha   90.00
_cell.angle_beta   90.00
_cell.angle_gamma   90.00
#
_symmetry.space_group_name_H-M   'P 1'
#
loop_
_entity.id
_entity.type
_entity.pdbx_description
1 polymer ?
#
loop_
_entity_poly.entity_id
_entity_poly.type
_entity_poly.pdbx_seq_one_letter_code
_entity_poly.pdbx_strand_id
1 'polypeptide(L)'
;AECSDAHPMDDATATDNCGEITIDIAETTMPGTCPGEYTVTREFTATDDCGNASSATQTITIVDTTSPLLTIPADYTAECSDDHPMDDASATDNCGAVTVTVIETTIAGDCAGDYSITRDFTATDDCGNATSATQTITIVDTIAPVLTIPADYTAECSDAHPMDDATATDNCGEITIDI
;
A
#
# COMPACT_ATOMS: atom_id res chain seq x y z
N ALA A 1 -20.75 11.01 -10.29
CA ALA A 1 -20.65 11.03 -8.83
C ALA A 1 -19.82 9.84 -8.38
N GLU A 2 -19.06 9.99 -7.31
CA GLU A 2 -18.34 8.88 -6.67
C GLU A 2 -19.33 7.97 -5.91
N CYS A 3 -18.98 6.72 -5.71
CA CYS A 3 -19.83 5.75 -5.01
C CYS A 3 -20.08 6.11 -3.54
N SER A 4 -19.15 6.87 -2.93
CA SER A 4 -19.26 7.37 -1.55
C SER A 4 -20.08 8.65 -1.42
N ASP A 5 -20.40 9.32 -2.54
CA ASP A 5 -21.14 10.58 -2.52
C ASP A 5 -22.62 10.37 -2.18
N ALA A 6 -23.26 11.38 -1.60
CA ALA A 6 -24.69 11.42 -1.53
C ALA A 6 -25.25 11.63 -2.94
N HIS A 7 -26.18 10.77 -3.38
CA HIS A 7 -26.81 10.83 -4.69
C HIS A 7 -28.23 11.37 -4.52
N PRO A 8 -28.43 12.71 -4.50
CA PRO A 8 -29.76 13.26 -4.37
C PRO A 8 -30.60 12.90 -5.61
N MET A 9 -31.74 12.29 -5.35
CA MET A 9 -32.75 11.94 -6.35
C MET A 9 -33.79 13.02 -6.35
N ASP A 10 -33.51 14.15 -7.00
CA ASP A 10 -34.45 15.28 -7.07
C ASP A 10 -35.74 14.86 -7.78
N ASP A 11 -36.86 15.40 -7.31
CA ASP A 11 -38.17 15.17 -7.91
C ASP A 11 -38.37 16.00 -9.18
N ALA A 12 -39.05 15.42 -10.14
CA ALA A 12 -39.44 16.15 -11.36
C ALA A 12 -40.64 17.05 -11.09
N THR A 13 -40.72 18.16 -11.83
CA THR A 13 -41.86 19.04 -11.83
C THR A 13 -42.45 19.13 -13.26
N ALA A 14 -43.75 19.23 -13.36
CA ALA A 14 -44.46 19.43 -14.63
C ALA A 14 -45.49 20.55 -14.50
N THR A 15 -45.78 21.25 -15.59
CA THR A 15 -46.82 22.27 -15.65
C THR A 15 -47.67 22.03 -16.88
N ASP A 16 -48.99 22.25 -16.76
CA ASP A 16 -49.91 22.26 -17.85
C ASP A 16 -50.79 23.54 -17.80
N ASN A 17 -51.45 23.85 -18.88
CA ASN A 17 -52.33 24.99 -18.95
C ASN A 17 -53.78 24.68 -18.47
N CYS A 18 -54.15 23.41 -18.32
CA CYS A 18 -55.47 22.97 -17.89
C CYS A 18 -55.36 21.67 -17.06
N GLY A 19 -55.86 21.70 -15.81
CA GLY A 19 -56.06 20.48 -15.04
C GLY A 19 -54.89 20.09 -14.12
N GLU A 20 -55.02 18.92 -13.54
CA GLU A 20 -54.00 18.34 -12.66
C GLU A 20 -53.05 17.44 -13.46
N ILE A 21 -51.81 17.32 -12.98
CA ILE A 21 -50.78 16.49 -13.59
C ILE A 21 -50.36 15.40 -12.59
N THR A 22 -50.21 14.18 -13.09
CA THR A 22 -49.54 13.09 -12.37
C THR A 22 -48.16 12.86 -12.97
N ILE A 23 -47.14 12.62 -12.14
CA ILE A 23 -45.80 12.23 -12.58
C ILE A 23 -45.52 10.82 -12.09
N ASP A 24 -45.29 9.92 -13.04
CA ASP A 24 -44.82 8.56 -12.78
C ASP A 24 -43.31 8.46 -13.01
N ILE A 25 -42.59 7.71 -12.17
CA ILE A 25 -41.17 7.50 -12.27
C ILE A 25 -40.88 6.01 -12.37
N ALA A 26 -40.24 5.60 -13.46
CA ALA A 26 -39.70 4.26 -13.61
C ALA A 26 -38.18 4.31 -13.49
N GLU A 27 -37.61 3.47 -12.58
CA GLU A 27 -36.19 3.42 -12.34
C GLU A 27 -35.61 2.06 -12.74
N THR A 28 -34.45 2.09 -13.39
CA THR A 28 -33.69 0.90 -13.78
C THR A 28 -32.24 1.10 -13.39
N THR A 29 -31.67 0.14 -12.66
CA THR A 29 -30.27 0.15 -12.28
C THR A 29 -29.50 -0.89 -13.09
N MET A 30 -28.38 -0.49 -13.68
CA MET A 30 -27.43 -1.36 -14.37
C MET A 30 -26.10 -1.34 -13.64
N PRO A 31 -25.51 -2.49 -13.29
CA PRO A 31 -24.18 -2.53 -12.68
C PRO A 31 -23.11 -2.04 -13.67
N GLY A 32 -22.06 -1.41 -13.12
CA GLY A 32 -20.88 -0.98 -13.84
C GLY A 32 -19.87 -2.11 -14.04
N THR A 33 -18.61 -1.74 -14.24
CA THR A 33 -17.50 -2.66 -14.53
C THR A 33 -16.80 -3.19 -13.28
N CYS A 34 -16.94 -2.48 -12.16
CA CYS A 34 -16.38 -2.86 -10.87
C CYS A 34 -17.40 -2.70 -9.73
N PRO A 35 -17.16 -3.30 -8.55
CA PRO A 35 -18.01 -3.11 -7.39
C PRO A 35 -18.13 -1.63 -7.00
N GLY A 36 -19.35 -1.18 -6.72
CA GLY A 36 -19.63 0.23 -6.40
C GLY A 36 -20.00 1.09 -7.60
N GLU A 37 -19.66 0.69 -8.83
CA GLU A 37 -20.10 1.38 -10.05
C GLU A 37 -21.48 0.90 -10.49
N TYR A 38 -22.34 1.83 -10.87
CA TYR A 38 -23.63 1.52 -11.47
C TYR A 38 -24.24 2.76 -12.18
N THR A 39 -25.19 2.51 -13.04
CA THR A 39 -25.96 3.56 -13.71
C THR A 39 -27.44 3.41 -13.35
N VAL A 40 -28.03 4.49 -12.86
CA VAL A 40 -29.47 4.59 -12.63
C VAL A 40 -30.09 5.39 -13.80
N THR A 41 -31.04 4.79 -14.48
CA THR A 41 -31.86 5.47 -15.48
C THR A 41 -33.25 5.68 -14.89
N ARG A 42 -33.70 6.94 -14.83
CA ARG A 42 -35.02 7.36 -14.34
C ARG A 42 -35.81 7.90 -15.51
N GLU A 43 -36.90 7.25 -15.87
CA GLU A 43 -37.85 7.73 -16.85
C GLU A 43 -39.02 8.38 -16.12
N PHE A 44 -39.22 9.67 -16.37
CA PHE A 44 -40.33 10.46 -15.83
C PHE A 44 -41.40 10.57 -16.91
N THR A 45 -42.64 10.29 -16.53
CA THR A 45 -43.81 10.48 -17.41
C THR A 45 -44.81 11.35 -16.70
N ALA A 46 -45.04 12.53 -17.27
CA ALA A 46 -46.09 13.45 -16.82
C ALA A 46 -47.36 13.23 -17.66
N THR A 47 -48.52 13.05 -17.02
CA THR A 47 -49.78 12.80 -17.68
C THR A 47 -50.83 13.76 -17.13
N ASP A 48 -51.59 14.44 -18.00
CA ASP A 48 -52.72 15.30 -17.66
C ASP A 48 -54.04 14.51 -17.46
N ASP A 49 -55.09 15.18 -16.99
CA ASP A 49 -56.43 14.59 -16.77
C ASP A 49 -57.11 14.08 -18.04
N CYS A 50 -56.64 14.51 -19.21
CA CYS A 50 -57.17 14.09 -20.52
C CYS A 50 -56.37 12.91 -21.10
N GLY A 51 -55.28 12.48 -20.45
CA GLY A 51 -54.42 11.38 -20.87
C GLY A 51 -53.34 11.78 -21.85
N ASN A 52 -53.07 13.09 -22.07
CA ASN A 52 -51.88 13.50 -22.81
C ASN A 52 -50.63 13.35 -21.96
N ALA A 53 -49.58 12.76 -22.52
CA ALA A 53 -48.37 12.42 -21.76
C ALA A 53 -47.13 12.96 -22.45
N SER A 54 -46.15 13.32 -21.63
CA SER A 54 -44.76 13.62 -22.05
C SER A 54 -43.78 12.90 -21.18
N SER A 55 -42.69 12.44 -21.73
CA SER A 55 -41.65 11.70 -20.99
C SER A 55 -40.29 12.36 -21.17
N ALA A 56 -39.45 12.21 -20.10
CA ALA A 56 -38.04 12.62 -20.10
C ALA A 56 -37.23 11.63 -19.31
N THR A 57 -35.95 11.46 -19.66
CA THR A 57 -35.03 10.50 -18.99
C THR A 57 -33.90 11.24 -18.35
N GLN A 58 -33.60 10.87 -17.09
CA GLN A 58 -32.38 11.23 -16.37
C GLN A 58 -31.49 10.00 -16.27
N THR A 59 -30.19 10.17 -16.51
CA THR A 59 -29.18 9.13 -16.29
C THR A 59 -28.21 9.60 -15.23
N ILE A 60 -28.04 8.81 -14.17
CA ILE A 60 -27.12 9.05 -13.09
C ILE A 60 -26.06 7.95 -13.15
N THR A 61 -24.80 8.33 -13.38
CA THR A 61 -23.68 7.39 -13.42
C THR A 61 -22.86 7.55 -12.15
N ILE A 62 -22.66 6.45 -11.44
CA ILE A 62 -21.84 6.33 -10.27
C ILE A 62 -20.57 5.60 -10.69
N VAL A 63 -19.42 6.21 -10.38
CA VAL A 63 -18.10 5.70 -10.73
C VAL A 63 -17.21 5.72 -9.50
N ASP A 64 -16.11 4.99 -9.57
CA ASP A 64 -15.03 5.05 -8.62
C ASP A 64 -13.73 5.48 -9.34
N THR A 65 -13.28 6.68 -9.03
CA THR A 65 -12.02 7.24 -9.57
C THR A 65 -11.05 7.63 -8.48
N THR A 66 -11.38 7.29 -7.23
CA THR A 66 -10.57 7.58 -6.06
C THR A 66 -9.56 6.46 -5.85
N SER A 67 -8.28 6.82 -5.74
CA SER A 67 -7.25 5.83 -5.44
C SER A 67 -7.20 5.50 -3.94
N PRO A 68 -6.86 4.26 -3.56
CA PRO A 68 -6.75 3.84 -2.17
C PRO A 68 -5.80 4.70 -1.34
N LEU A 69 -6.14 4.92 -0.08
CA LEU A 69 -5.25 5.49 0.93
C LEU A 69 -4.34 4.38 1.46
N LEU A 70 -3.06 4.40 1.05
CA LEU A 70 -2.03 3.45 1.45
C LEU A 70 -1.25 3.98 2.66
N THR A 71 -1.05 3.12 3.67
CA THR A 71 -0.18 3.35 4.82
C THR A 71 0.90 2.28 4.84
N ILE A 72 2.16 2.69 4.80
CA ILE A 72 3.34 1.81 4.82
C ILE A 72 4.12 1.96 6.13
N PRO A 73 4.91 0.95 6.54
CA PRO A 73 5.87 1.07 7.62
C PRO A 73 6.93 2.14 7.32
N ALA A 74 7.46 2.77 8.38
CA ALA A 74 8.51 3.77 8.24
C ALA A 74 9.84 3.14 7.81
N ASP A 75 10.68 3.92 7.13
CA ASP A 75 12.07 3.55 6.88
C ASP A 75 12.83 3.40 8.21
N TYR A 76 13.79 2.47 8.25
CA TYR A 76 14.67 2.34 9.41
C TYR A 76 16.07 1.86 9.01
N THR A 77 17.01 2.05 9.95
CA THR A 77 18.37 1.50 9.88
C THR A 77 18.59 0.62 11.10
N ALA A 78 19.21 -0.54 10.92
CA ALA A 78 19.53 -1.50 11.96
C ALA A 78 20.92 -2.10 11.75
N GLU A 79 21.53 -2.60 12.83
CA GLU A 79 22.74 -3.44 12.75
C GLU A 79 22.40 -4.78 12.12
N CYS A 80 23.35 -5.38 11.43
CA CYS A 80 23.17 -6.67 10.78
C CYS A 80 22.86 -7.83 11.75
N SER A 81 23.21 -7.65 13.04
CA SER A 81 22.91 -8.61 14.11
C SER A 81 21.55 -8.41 14.76
N ASP A 82 20.85 -7.31 14.46
CA ASP A 82 19.55 -7.00 15.05
C ASP A 82 18.42 -7.75 14.33
N ASP A 83 17.26 -7.83 14.99
CA ASP A 83 16.04 -8.29 14.34
C ASP A 83 15.57 -7.24 13.32
N HIS A 84 15.19 -7.71 12.13
CA HIS A 84 14.71 -6.86 11.04
C HIS A 84 13.21 -7.11 10.81
N PRO A 85 12.32 -6.44 11.55
CA PRO A 85 10.89 -6.64 11.40
C PRO A 85 10.41 -6.17 10.00
N MET A 86 9.64 -7.04 9.34
CA MET A 86 9.05 -6.79 8.02
C MET A 86 7.54 -6.58 8.18
N ASP A 87 7.16 -5.45 8.76
CA ASP A 87 5.76 -5.12 8.99
C ASP A 87 5.00 -4.95 7.66
N ASP A 88 3.72 -5.32 7.67
CA ASP A 88 2.88 -5.20 6.49
C ASP A 88 2.31 -3.79 6.33
N ALA A 89 2.07 -3.40 5.08
CA ALA A 89 1.32 -2.20 4.76
C ALA A 89 -0.20 -2.45 4.88
N SER A 90 -0.96 -1.38 5.07
CA SER A 90 -2.41 -1.42 5.06
C SER A 90 -2.97 -0.38 4.11
N ALA A 91 -4.16 -0.63 3.56
CA ALA A 91 -4.83 0.33 2.71
C ALA A 91 -6.34 0.30 2.92
N THR A 92 -6.98 1.44 2.63
CA THR A 92 -8.44 1.61 2.66
C THR A 92 -8.89 2.42 1.47
N ASP A 93 -10.11 2.16 1.01
CA ASP A 93 -10.74 2.92 -0.05
C ASP A 93 -12.17 3.31 0.32
N ASN A 94 -12.75 4.26 -0.44
CA ASN A 94 -14.11 4.75 -0.25
C ASN A 94 -15.16 3.83 -0.91
N CYS A 95 -14.77 2.99 -1.88
CA CYS A 95 -15.66 2.24 -2.74
C CYS A 95 -15.25 0.78 -2.95
N GLY A 96 -15.08 0.00 -1.94
CA GLY A 96 -14.86 -1.43 -2.14
C GLY A 96 -13.63 -2.00 -1.43
N ALA A 97 -13.17 -3.15 -1.90
CA ALA A 97 -12.02 -3.83 -1.35
C ALA A 97 -10.71 -3.34 -1.98
N VAL A 98 -9.63 -3.40 -1.21
CA VAL A 98 -8.30 -3.02 -1.66
C VAL A 98 -7.35 -4.21 -1.54
N THR A 99 -6.57 -4.45 -2.56
CA THR A 99 -5.48 -5.42 -2.55
C THR A 99 -4.15 -4.68 -2.44
N VAL A 100 -3.32 -5.08 -1.45
CA VAL A 100 -1.95 -4.57 -1.30
C VAL A 100 -0.97 -5.64 -1.77
N THR A 101 -0.03 -5.25 -2.63
CA THR A 101 1.07 -6.09 -3.09
C THR A 101 2.40 -5.44 -2.71
N VAL A 102 3.45 -6.25 -2.51
CA VAL A 102 4.80 -5.79 -2.23
C VAL A 102 5.80 -6.46 -3.15
N ILE A 103 6.77 -5.67 -3.64
CA ILE A 103 7.95 -6.17 -4.37
C ILE A 103 9.16 -5.79 -3.53
N GLU A 104 9.99 -6.78 -3.18
CA GLU A 104 11.20 -6.58 -2.41
C GLU A 104 12.44 -6.72 -3.29
N THR A 105 13.37 -5.78 -3.12
CA THR A 105 14.65 -5.78 -3.82
C THR A 105 15.77 -5.54 -2.81
N THR A 106 16.74 -6.46 -2.77
CA THR A 106 17.93 -6.32 -1.92
C THR A 106 19.11 -5.80 -2.75
N ILE A 107 19.77 -4.77 -2.25
CA ILE A 107 20.97 -4.18 -2.84
C ILE A 107 22.12 -4.36 -1.84
N ALA A 108 23.18 -5.05 -2.25
CA ALA A 108 24.39 -5.24 -1.42
C ALA A 108 25.06 -3.90 -1.17
N GLY A 109 25.60 -3.71 0.04
CA GLY A 109 26.41 -2.59 0.42
C GLY A 109 27.91 -2.80 0.12
N ASP A 110 28.77 -1.99 0.76
CA ASP A 110 30.21 -1.96 0.49
C ASP A 110 30.98 -3.05 1.22
N CYS A 111 30.44 -3.62 2.30
CA CYS A 111 31.04 -4.72 3.08
C CYS A 111 30.04 -5.84 3.34
N ALA A 112 30.57 -6.99 3.78
CA ALA A 112 29.73 -8.10 4.20
C ALA A 112 28.94 -7.69 5.46
N GLY A 113 27.60 -7.84 5.40
CA GLY A 113 26.72 -7.38 6.48
C GLY A 113 25.97 -6.08 6.14
N ASP A 114 26.50 -5.24 5.24
CA ASP A 114 25.82 -4.05 4.76
C ASP A 114 24.94 -4.37 3.55
N TYR A 115 23.68 -3.98 3.61
CA TYR A 115 22.77 -4.05 2.46
C TYR A 115 21.55 -3.16 2.70
N SER A 116 20.80 -2.88 1.65
CA SER A 116 19.50 -2.24 1.75
C SER A 116 18.42 -3.10 1.15
N ILE A 117 17.25 -3.06 1.75
CA ILE A 117 16.03 -3.67 1.22
C ILE A 117 15.07 -2.55 0.84
N THR A 118 14.68 -2.52 -0.41
CA THR A 118 13.61 -1.64 -0.91
C THR A 118 12.35 -2.47 -1.03
N ARG A 119 11.25 -2.00 -0.41
CA ARG A 119 9.93 -2.63 -0.45
C ARG A 119 8.96 -1.68 -1.15
N ASP A 120 8.60 -2.00 -2.37
CA ASP A 120 7.65 -1.22 -3.18
C ASP A 120 6.24 -1.78 -2.98
N PHE A 121 5.44 -1.05 -2.21
CA PHE A 121 4.04 -1.38 -1.95
C PHE A 121 3.14 -0.74 -3.00
N THR A 122 2.16 -1.49 -3.48
CA THR A 122 1.10 -0.98 -4.35
C THR A 122 -0.25 -1.45 -3.82
N ALA A 123 -1.12 -0.49 -3.51
CA ALA A 123 -2.52 -0.71 -3.18
C ALA A 123 -3.37 -0.48 -4.43
N THR A 124 -4.23 -1.43 -4.77
CA THR A 124 -5.13 -1.34 -5.93
C THR A 124 -6.54 -1.72 -5.48
N ASP A 125 -7.53 -0.89 -5.82
CA ASP A 125 -8.94 -1.18 -5.58
C ASP A 125 -9.55 -2.11 -6.65
N ASP A 126 -10.82 -2.46 -6.48
CA ASP A 126 -11.55 -3.32 -7.40
C ASP A 126 -11.82 -2.65 -8.76
N CYS A 127 -11.69 -1.31 -8.87
CA CYS A 127 -11.88 -0.53 -10.09
C CYS A 127 -10.57 -0.28 -10.86
N GLY A 128 -9.43 -0.61 -10.25
CA GLY A 128 -8.11 -0.49 -10.85
C GLY A 128 -7.41 0.84 -10.55
N ASN A 129 -7.97 1.68 -9.66
CA ASN A 129 -7.24 2.85 -9.17
C ASN A 129 -6.14 2.38 -8.21
N ALA A 130 -4.97 3.01 -8.23
CA ALA A 130 -3.83 2.52 -7.47
C ALA A 130 -3.01 3.65 -6.84
N THR A 131 -2.42 3.32 -5.69
CA THR A 131 -1.44 4.16 -4.96
C THR A 131 -0.23 3.32 -4.64
N SER A 132 0.98 3.87 -4.83
CA SER A 132 2.23 3.18 -4.51
C SER A 132 3.10 4.02 -3.57
N ALA A 133 3.87 3.32 -2.72
CA ALA A 133 4.85 3.92 -1.82
C ALA A 133 5.99 2.94 -1.54
N THR A 134 7.18 3.46 -1.25
CA THR A 134 8.39 2.67 -1.03
C THR A 134 8.87 2.82 0.40
N GLN A 135 9.18 1.71 1.06
CA GLN A 135 9.94 1.64 2.31
C GLN A 135 11.38 1.25 2.00
N THR A 136 12.34 1.89 2.67
CA THR A 136 13.76 1.53 2.61
C THR A 136 14.23 1.07 3.99
N ILE A 137 14.79 -0.12 4.06
CA ILE A 137 15.45 -0.69 5.24
C ILE A 137 16.93 -0.73 4.95
N THR A 138 17.75 -0.09 5.80
CA THR A 138 19.21 -0.08 5.65
C THR A 138 19.83 -0.91 6.77
N ILE A 139 20.57 -1.92 6.38
CA ILE A 139 21.32 -2.77 7.31
C ILE A 139 22.77 -2.37 7.23
N VAL A 140 23.37 -2.10 8.38
CA VAL A 140 24.75 -1.64 8.51
C VAL A 140 25.53 -2.48 9.51
N ASP A 141 26.84 -2.49 9.37
CA ASP A 141 27.76 -2.97 10.37
C ASP A 141 28.63 -1.80 10.85
N THR A 142 28.39 -1.35 12.07
CA THR A 142 29.14 -0.25 12.69
C THR A 142 29.94 -0.72 13.92
N ILE A 143 29.88 -2.00 14.24
CA ILE A 143 30.53 -2.59 15.42
C ILE A 143 31.88 -3.16 14.98
N ALA A 144 32.95 -2.68 15.62
CA ALA A 144 34.29 -3.18 15.32
C ALA A 144 34.53 -4.59 15.96
N PRO A 145 35.31 -5.45 15.31
CA PRO A 145 35.61 -6.77 15.83
C PRO A 145 36.33 -6.75 17.19
N VAL A 146 36.01 -7.74 18.02
CA VAL A 146 36.66 -7.96 19.30
C VAL A 146 37.86 -8.87 19.09
N LEU A 147 39.10 -8.31 19.26
CA LEU A 147 40.35 -9.03 19.14
C LEU A 147 40.75 -9.62 20.50
N THR A 148 41.14 -10.89 20.51
CA THR A 148 41.73 -11.58 21.66
C THR A 148 43.13 -12.02 21.28
N ILE A 149 44.14 -11.56 22.03
CA ILE A 149 45.52 -11.93 21.86
C ILE A 149 45.98 -12.89 22.96
N PRO A 150 46.98 -13.74 22.70
CA PRO A 150 47.60 -14.56 23.72
C PRO A 150 48.20 -13.72 24.86
N ALA A 151 48.24 -14.28 26.04
CA ALA A 151 48.85 -13.61 27.19
C ALA A 151 50.37 -13.47 27.04
N ASP A 152 50.93 -12.39 27.55
CA ASP A 152 52.37 -12.24 27.67
C ASP A 152 52.96 -13.37 28.50
N TYR A 153 54.10 -13.91 28.06
CA TYR A 153 54.85 -14.91 28.84
C TYR A 153 56.34 -14.63 28.82
N THR A 154 57.06 -15.17 29.83
CA THR A 154 58.48 -15.14 29.86
C THR A 154 58.97 -16.59 29.94
N ALA A 155 59.93 -16.95 29.11
CA ALA A 155 60.49 -18.30 29.07
C ALA A 155 62.05 -18.25 29.08
N GLU A 156 62.68 -19.34 29.58
CA GLU A 156 64.10 -19.53 29.41
C GLU A 156 64.42 -19.94 27.97
N CYS A 157 65.60 -19.68 27.49
CA CYS A 157 66.01 -19.96 26.12
C CYS A 157 65.96 -21.45 25.72
N SER A 158 65.90 -22.32 26.71
CA SER A 158 65.80 -23.79 26.56
C SER A 158 64.35 -24.30 26.51
N ASP A 159 63.40 -23.43 26.81
CA ASP A 159 61.99 -23.82 26.88
C ASP A 159 61.34 -23.84 25.52
N ALA A 160 60.24 -24.56 25.37
CA ALA A 160 59.41 -24.42 24.20
C ALA A 160 58.70 -23.06 24.21
N HIS A 161 58.72 -22.35 23.07
CA HIS A 161 58.04 -21.07 22.90
C HIS A 161 56.75 -21.25 22.12
N PRO A 162 55.61 -21.51 22.79
CA PRO A 162 54.36 -21.61 22.10
C PRO A 162 53.98 -20.27 21.43
N MET A 163 53.65 -20.31 20.15
CA MET A 163 53.19 -19.18 19.37
C MET A 163 51.68 -19.39 19.16
N ASP A 164 50.89 -19.05 20.19
CA ASP A 164 49.44 -19.12 20.06
C ASP A 164 48.94 -18.02 19.12
N ASP A 165 47.95 -18.35 18.32
CA ASP A 165 47.38 -17.41 17.38
C ASP A 165 46.37 -16.47 18.07
N ALA A 166 46.28 -15.24 17.57
CA ALA A 166 45.22 -14.32 17.93
C ALA A 166 43.89 -14.81 17.36
N THR A 167 42.81 -14.49 18.07
CA THR A 167 41.44 -14.75 17.57
C THR A 167 40.65 -13.46 17.57
N ALA A 168 39.69 -13.34 16.68
CA ALA A 168 38.74 -12.23 16.66
C ALA A 168 37.31 -12.73 16.46
N THR A 169 36.35 -11.97 16.97
CA THR A 169 34.94 -12.21 16.77
C THR A 169 34.26 -10.91 16.40
N ASP A 170 33.30 -10.97 15.52
CA ASP A 170 32.46 -9.86 15.13
C ASP A 170 30.99 -10.27 15.07
N ASN A 171 30.10 -9.31 15.11
CA ASN A 171 28.66 -9.54 14.99
C ASN A 171 28.22 -9.78 13.54
N CYS A 172 29.00 -9.32 12.56
CA CYS A 172 28.68 -9.38 11.14
C CYS A 172 29.91 -9.63 10.27
N GLY A 173 29.82 -10.63 9.42
CA GLY A 173 30.81 -10.81 8.36
C GLY A 173 32.01 -11.67 8.73
N GLU A 174 33.00 -11.73 7.83
CA GLU A 174 34.26 -12.45 7.99
C GLU A 174 35.34 -11.51 8.48
N ILE A 175 36.22 -12.03 9.35
CA ILE A 175 37.32 -11.29 9.95
C ILE A 175 38.65 -11.77 9.38
N THR A 176 39.53 -10.82 9.05
CA THR A 176 40.92 -11.10 8.71
C THR A 176 41.84 -10.61 9.81
N ILE A 177 42.76 -11.47 10.28
CA ILE A 177 43.80 -11.11 11.24
C ILE A 177 45.12 -11.11 10.49
N ASP A 178 45.79 -9.95 10.44
CA ASP A 178 47.15 -9.82 9.90
C ASP A 178 48.14 -9.89 11.05
N ILE A 179 49.21 -10.73 10.92
CA ILE A 179 50.26 -10.96 11.90
C ILE A 179 51.60 -10.60 11.30
#